data_67921a6f1a9097b6096e59315fd114f5
#
_entry.id   67921a6f1a9097b6096e59315fd114f5
#
_cell.length_a   1.000
_cell.length_b   1.000
_cell.length_c   1.000
_cell.angle_alpha   90.00
_cell.angle_beta   90.00
_cell.angle_gamma   90.00
#
_symmetry.space_group_name_H-M   'P 1'
#
loop_
_entity.id
_entity.type
_entity.pdbx_description
1 polymer ?
#
loop_
_entity_poly.entity_id
_entity_poly.type
_entity_poly.pdbx_seq_one_letter_code
_entity_poly.pdbx_strand_id
1 'polypeptide(L)'
;MESSKENKLHATIFDVVEAIPEGKVATYGQIGKLVGGCSGQLVGFALASLRYQGSRKVPWQRVINRSGKISLTGPDAALQRALLEDEGVRFDADGVIDLEEFGWKP
;
A
#
# COMPACT_ATOMS: atom_id res chain seq x y z
N MET A 1 26.51 4.55 -7.11
CA MET A 1 26.36 3.22 -6.53
C MET A 1 25.29 2.47 -7.27
N GLU A 2 25.52 1.22 -7.44
CA GLU A 2 24.60 0.38 -8.23
C GLU A 2 23.22 0.32 -7.64
N SER A 3 23.15 0.26 -6.33
CA SER A 3 21.87 0.14 -5.63
C SER A 3 21.03 1.40 -5.74
N SER A 4 21.61 2.53 -6.20
CA SER A 4 20.88 3.78 -6.22
C SER A 4 19.69 3.78 -7.18
N LYS A 5 19.76 3.02 -8.29
CA LYS A 5 18.64 2.95 -9.22
C LYS A 5 17.43 2.26 -8.60
N GLU A 6 17.65 1.11 -7.94
CA GLU A 6 16.57 0.42 -7.25
C GLU A 6 16.03 1.29 -6.12
N ASN A 7 16.93 1.94 -5.38
CA ASN A 7 16.53 2.80 -4.28
C ASN A 7 15.69 3.98 -4.77
N LYS A 8 16.01 4.52 -5.95
CA LYS A 8 15.22 5.60 -6.51
C LYS A 8 13.79 5.16 -6.85
N LEU A 9 13.63 4.00 -7.45
CA LEU A 9 12.30 3.50 -7.76
C LEU A 9 11.52 3.22 -6.49
N HIS A 10 12.15 2.55 -5.52
CA HIS A 10 11.48 2.30 -4.24
C HIS A 10 11.14 3.62 -3.55
N ALA A 11 12.04 4.59 -3.57
CA ALA A 11 11.78 5.89 -2.96
C ALA A 11 10.58 6.57 -3.63
N THR A 12 10.47 6.48 -4.95
CA THR A 12 9.35 7.06 -5.68
C THR A 12 8.04 6.36 -5.29
N ILE A 13 8.07 5.03 -5.18
CA ILE A 13 6.90 4.27 -4.72
C ILE A 13 6.50 4.71 -3.32
N PHE A 14 7.46 4.84 -2.42
CA PHE A 14 7.18 5.25 -1.04
C PHE A 14 6.61 6.68 -0.98
N ASP A 15 7.13 7.58 -1.82
CA ASP A 15 6.61 8.96 -1.90
C ASP A 15 5.12 8.95 -2.27
N VAL A 16 4.75 8.13 -3.25
CA VAL A 16 3.36 8.05 -3.69
C VAL A 16 2.49 7.46 -2.59
N VAL A 17 2.97 6.39 -1.94
CA VAL A 17 2.20 5.76 -0.86
C VAL A 17 2.02 6.73 0.31
N GLU A 18 3.04 7.51 0.62
CA GLU A 18 2.93 8.51 1.69
C GLU A 18 1.90 9.58 1.39
N ALA A 19 1.58 9.79 0.12
CA ALA A 19 0.57 10.77 -0.26
C ALA A 19 -0.85 10.27 -0.04
N ILE A 20 -1.07 8.97 0.19
CA ILE A 20 -2.40 8.43 0.47
C ILE A 20 -2.85 8.96 1.83
N PRO A 21 -3.99 9.70 1.89
CA PRO A 21 -4.44 10.24 3.18
C PRO A 21 -4.88 9.15 4.15
N GLU A 22 -4.84 9.47 5.42
CA GLU A 22 -5.39 8.60 6.45
C GLU A 22 -6.86 8.34 6.16
N GLY A 23 -7.29 7.08 6.30
CA GLY A 23 -8.67 6.70 6.03
C GLY A 23 -8.96 6.39 4.57
N LYS A 24 -7.94 6.45 3.71
CA LYS A 24 -8.09 6.10 2.30
C LYS A 24 -7.15 4.96 1.94
N VAL A 25 -7.49 4.24 0.88
CA VAL A 25 -6.65 3.13 0.40
C VAL A 25 -6.44 3.27 -1.11
N ALA A 26 -5.36 2.68 -1.59
CA ALA A 26 -5.04 2.60 -3.02
C ALA A 26 -4.68 1.16 -3.35
N THR A 27 -4.86 0.78 -4.61
CA THR A 27 -4.45 -0.55 -5.04
C THR A 27 -2.99 -0.53 -5.49
N TYR A 28 -2.37 -1.70 -5.47
CA TYR A 28 -0.99 -1.84 -5.96
C TYR A 28 -0.87 -1.32 -7.40
N GLY A 29 -1.85 -1.63 -8.25
CA GLY A 29 -1.84 -1.18 -9.64
C GLY A 29 -1.97 0.33 -9.76
N GLN A 30 -2.78 0.94 -8.92
CA GLN A 30 -2.93 2.40 -8.91
C GLN A 30 -1.60 3.08 -8.57
N ILE A 31 -0.92 2.57 -7.54
CA ILE A 31 0.39 3.12 -7.16
C ILE A 31 1.38 2.96 -8.31
N GLY A 32 1.38 1.79 -8.96
CA GLY A 32 2.26 1.56 -10.09
C GLY A 32 2.06 2.55 -11.22
N LYS A 33 0.81 2.89 -11.52
CA LYS A 33 0.50 3.88 -12.55
C LYS A 33 0.99 5.26 -12.16
N LEU A 34 0.79 5.64 -10.91
CA LEU A 34 1.18 6.97 -10.43
C LEU A 34 2.70 7.13 -10.40
N VAL A 35 3.42 6.04 -10.21
CA VAL A 35 4.89 6.08 -10.19
C VAL A 35 5.46 6.21 -11.61
N GLY A 36 4.67 5.93 -12.64
CA GLY A 36 5.13 6.04 -14.02
C GLY A 36 5.00 4.75 -14.81
N GLY A 37 4.16 3.84 -14.32
CA GLY A 37 3.84 2.63 -15.06
C GLY A 37 4.59 1.38 -14.63
N CYS A 38 4.99 1.27 -13.38
CA CYS A 38 5.54 0.00 -12.91
C CYS A 38 4.39 -0.93 -12.52
N SER A 39 4.68 -2.23 -12.42
CA SER A 39 3.67 -3.22 -12.10
C SER A 39 3.26 -3.15 -10.63
N GLY A 40 2.04 -3.60 -10.34
CA GLY A 40 1.59 -3.71 -8.95
C GLY A 40 2.45 -4.70 -8.17
N GLN A 41 2.95 -5.74 -8.83
CA GLN A 41 3.84 -6.69 -8.17
C GLN A 41 5.13 -6.02 -7.69
N LEU A 42 5.68 -5.13 -8.48
CA LEU A 42 6.89 -4.40 -8.10
C LEU A 42 6.60 -3.47 -6.91
N VAL A 43 5.43 -2.84 -6.89
CA VAL A 43 5.00 -2.05 -5.73
C VAL A 43 4.97 -2.92 -4.48
N GLY A 44 4.43 -4.14 -4.60
CA GLY A 44 4.37 -5.09 -3.49
C GLY A 44 5.76 -5.45 -2.98
N PHE A 45 6.72 -5.69 -3.88
CA PHE A 45 8.09 -5.99 -3.48
C PHE A 45 8.72 -4.81 -2.75
N ALA A 46 8.49 -3.59 -3.25
CA ALA A 46 9.04 -2.40 -2.60
C ALA A 46 8.51 -2.26 -1.18
N LEU A 47 7.20 -2.44 -1.00
CA LEU A 47 6.61 -2.33 0.33
C LEU A 47 7.09 -3.44 1.27
N ALA A 48 7.26 -4.66 0.73
CA ALA A 48 7.77 -5.76 1.54
C ALA A 48 9.18 -5.48 2.05
N SER A 49 9.99 -4.74 1.29
CA SER A 49 11.36 -4.42 1.69
C SER A 49 11.42 -3.54 2.93
N LEU A 50 10.34 -2.85 3.27
CA LEU A 50 10.30 -2.00 4.46
C LEU A 50 10.56 -2.79 5.75
N ARG A 51 10.23 -4.09 5.75
CA ARG A 51 10.47 -4.94 6.92
C ARG A 51 11.94 -5.05 7.26
N TYR A 52 12.78 -4.96 6.24
CA TYR A 52 14.21 -5.20 6.39
C TYR A 52 15.00 -3.90 6.47
N GLN A 53 14.43 -2.81 5.99
CA GLN A 53 15.14 -1.53 5.95
C GLN A 53 14.63 -0.54 7.00
N GLY A 54 13.45 -0.67 7.44
CA GLY A 54 12.83 -0.15 8.66
C GLY A 54 12.98 1.31 9.06
N SER A 55 13.77 2.10 8.36
CA SER A 55 14.03 3.47 8.80
C SER A 55 13.00 4.49 8.33
N ARG A 56 12.25 4.17 7.27
CA ARG A 56 11.27 5.09 6.71
C ARG A 56 9.87 4.67 7.10
N LYS A 57 9.09 5.61 7.61
CA LYS A 57 7.71 5.35 7.99
C LYS A 57 6.80 5.57 6.81
N VAL A 58 6.39 4.49 6.19
CA VAL A 58 5.51 4.52 5.01
C VAL A 58 4.19 3.86 5.42
N PRO A 59 3.04 4.46 5.12
CA PRO A 59 1.74 3.86 5.47
C PRO A 59 1.39 2.72 4.53
N TRP A 60 2.19 1.66 4.57
CA TRP A 60 2.03 0.48 3.71
C TRP A 60 0.64 -0.15 3.83
N GLN A 61 0.01 -0.01 4.99
CA GLN A 61 -1.31 -0.59 5.23
C GLN A 61 -2.39 -0.02 4.31
N ARG A 62 -2.13 1.13 3.70
CA ARG A 62 -3.10 1.79 2.81
C ARG A 62 -3.05 1.27 1.39
N VAL A 63 -2.24 0.24 1.13
CA VAL A 63 -2.14 -0.37 -0.21
C VAL A 63 -2.74 -1.77 -0.16
N ILE A 64 -3.73 -2.02 -1.00
CA ILE A 64 -4.50 -3.25 -1.02
C ILE A 64 -4.60 -3.78 -2.45
N ASN A 65 -5.19 -4.96 -2.62
CA ASN A 65 -5.35 -5.51 -3.95
C ASN A 65 -6.56 -4.89 -4.67
N ARG A 66 -6.66 -5.14 -5.96
CA ARG A 66 -7.72 -4.54 -6.80
C ARG A 66 -9.11 -5.02 -6.46
N SER A 67 -9.23 -6.11 -5.71
CA SER A 67 -10.53 -6.60 -5.25
C SER A 67 -11.00 -5.92 -3.97
N GLY A 68 -10.24 -4.95 -3.46
CA GLY A 68 -10.58 -4.26 -2.23
C GLY A 68 -10.24 -5.06 -0.99
N LYS A 69 -9.35 -6.04 -1.12
CA LYS A 69 -8.99 -6.93 0.00
C LYS A 69 -7.53 -6.80 0.35
N ILE A 70 -7.23 -7.15 1.60
CA ILE A 70 -5.86 -7.32 2.05
C ILE A 70 -5.30 -8.58 1.39
N SER A 71 -4.12 -8.46 0.77
CA SER A 71 -3.48 -9.60 0.10
C SER A 71 -2.52 -10.36 1.00
N LEU A 72 -2.14 -9.79 2.14
CA LEU A 72 -1.25 -10.45 3.09
C LEU A 72 -2.01 -11.53 3.85
N THR A 73 -1.27 -12.40 4.55
CA THR A 73 -1.85 -13.48 5.33
C THR A 73 -1.28 -13.45 6.76
N GLY A 74 -1.94 -14.20 7.66
CA GLY A 74 -1.45 -14.37 9.01
C GLY A 74 -1.38 -13.07 9.81
N PRO A 75 -0.38 -12.95 10.70
CA PRO A 75 -0.27 -11.78 11.57
C PRO A 75 -0.15 -10.46 10.82
N ASP A 76 0.47 -10.47 9.64
CA ASP A 76 0.61 -9.24 8.85
C ASP A 76 -0.72 -8.76 8.34
N ALA A 77 -1.59 -9.68 7.93
CA ALA A 77 -2.94 -9.33 7.49
C ALA A 77 -3.75 -8.75 8.65
N ALA A 78 -3.64 -9.36 9.81
CA ALA A 78 -4.34 -8.89 11.01
C ALA A 78 -3.87 -7.49 11.40
N LEU A 79 -2.58 -7.25 11.33
CA LEU A 79 -2.03 -5.94 11.64
C LEU A 79 -2.51 -4.88 10.65
N GLN A 80 -2.46 -5.21 9.36
CA GLN A 80 -2.92 -4.28 8.33
C GLN A 80 -4.38 -3.91 8.54
N ARG A 81 -5.22 -4.91 8.81
CA ARG A 81 -6.64 -4.66 9.05
C ARG A 81 -6.85 -3.77 10.28
N ALA A 82 -6.14 -4.07 11.37
CA ALA A 82 -6.28 -3.28 12.59
C ALA A 82 -5.88 -1.82 12.36
N LEU A 83 -4.79 -1.60 11.62
CA LEU A 83 -4.33 -0.24 11.32
C LEU A 83 -5.35 0.51 10.48
N LEU A 84 -5.93 -0.17 9.47
CA LEU A 84 -6.93 0.48 8.63
C LEU A 84 -8.23 0.76 9.40
N GLU A 85 -8.66 -0.17 10.24
CA GLU A 85 -9.86 0.06 11.06
C GLU A 85 -9.65 1.22 12.02
N ASP A 86 -8.44 1.35 12.55
CA ASP A 86 -8.10 2.47 13.42
C ASP A 86 -8.17 3.80 12.67
N GLU A 87 -7.99 3.80 11.36
CA GLU A 87 -8.12 4.98 10.51
C GLU A 87 -9.56 5.23 10.06
N GLY A 88 -10.51 4.37 10.45
CA GLY A 88 -11.90 4.51 10.06
C GLY A 88 -12.31 3.76 8.80
N VAL A 89 -11.43 2.95 8.23
CA VAL A 89 -11.77 2.14 7.06
C VAL A 89 -12.61 0.95 7.50
N ARG A 90 -13.67 0.68 6.76
CA ARG A 90 -14.59 -0.39 7.09
C ARG A 90 -14.46 -1.55 6.11
N PHE A 91 -14.52 -2.76 6.66
CA PHE A 91 -14.52 -4.01 5.89
C PHE A 91 -15.91 -4.63 5.99
N ASP A 92 -16.40 -5.19 4.89
CA ASP A 92 -17.66 -5.91 4.92
C ASP A 92 -17.44 -7.34 5.46
N ALA A 93 -18.51 -8.14 5.46
CA ALA A 93 -18.45 -9.51 6.00
C ALA A 93 -17.45 -10.39 5.26
N ASP A 94 -17.14 -10.08 4.01
CA ASP A 94 -16.19 -10.84 3.20
C ASP A 94 -14.78 -10.26 3.24
N GLY A 95 -14.57 -9.24 4.07
CA GLY A 95 -13.26 -8.59 4.17
C GLY A 95 -12.97 -7.62 3.05
N VAL A 96 -14.00 -7.10 2.38
CA VAL A 96 -13.84 -6.19 1.25
C VAL A 96 -14.04 -4.76 1.70
N ILE A 97 -13.16 -3.88 1.24
CA ILE A 97 -13.26 -2.43 1.44
C ILE A 97 -14.01 -1.84 0.26
N ASP A 98 -14.97 -0.97 0.52
CA ASP A 98 -15.69 -0.26 -0.54
C ASP A 98 -14.78 0.81 -1.13
N LEU A 99 -14.28 0.57 -2.34
CA LEU A 99 -13.34 1.48 -3.00
C LEU A 99 -14.01 2.77 -3.48
N GLU A 100 -15.33 2.79 -3.62
CA GLU A 100 -16.00 4.05 -3.93
C GLU A 100 -15.93 5.01 -2.73
N GLU A 101 -16.07 4.47 -1.54
CA GLU A 101 -16.04 5.28 -0.32
C GLU A 101 -14.61 5.56 0.14
N PHE A 102 -13.76 4.54 0.15
CA PHE A 102 -12.43 4.63 0.76
C PHE A 102 -11.28 4.70 -0.24
N GLY A 103 -11.56 4.56 -1.53
CA GLY A 103 -10.50 4.62 -2.54
C GLY A 103 -9.93 6.02 -2.67
N TRP A 104 -8.60 6.09 -2.71
CA TRP A 104 -7.90 7.37 -2.87
C TRP A 104 -8.05 7.87 -4.30
N LYS A 105 -8.43 9.14 -4.43
CA LYS A 105 -8.58 9.80 -5.74
C LYS A 105 -7.71 11.05 -5.73
N PRO A 106 -6.44 10.87 -6.10
CA PRO A 106 -5.50 11.98 -6.09
C PRO A 106 -5.81 13.06 -7.13
#